data_d21fa7e272c40e5f462292bcb363e676
#
_entry.id   d21fa7e272c40e5f462292bcb363e676
#
_cell.length_a   1.000
_cell.length_b   1.000
_cell.length_c   1.000
_cell.angle_alpha   90.00
_cell.angle_beta   90.00
_cell.angle_gamma   90.00
#
_symmetry.space_group_name_H-M   'P 1'
#
loop_
_entity.id
_entity.type
_entity.pdbx_description
1 polymer ?
#
loop_
_entity_poly.entity_id
_entity_poly.type
_entity_poly.pdbx_seq_one_letter_code
_entity_poly.pdbx_strand_id
1 'polypeptide(L)'
;MRIELDRTDLRILRELQRDGRLPIVELAERVALSATACQRRVKKLEEAGVIAGYAAVLDARALGREVEAFVRVAIERQSRDVTLAFENAIRARSEVRACYVMTGDL
;
A
#
# COMPACT_ATOMS: atom_id res chain seq x y z
N MET A 1 -2.99 5.80 -16.55
CA MET A 1 -3.81 5.04 -17.51
C MET A 1 -4.85 4.22 -16.76
N ARG A 2 -6.09 4.36 -17.17
CA ARG A 2 -7.19 3.68 -16.50
C ARG A 2 -7.38 2.30 -17.13
N ILE A 3 -7.38 1.27 -16.30
CA ILE A 3 -7.58 -0.11 -16.74
C ILE A 3 -8.94 -0.60 -16.24
N GLU A 4 -9.67 -1.30 -17.09
CA GLU A 4 -10.87 -1.98 -16.67
C GLU A 4 -10.52 -3.31 -16.01
N LEU A 5 -11.03 -3.51 -14.80
CA LEU A 5 -10.81 -4.73 -14.05
C LEU A 5 -12.02 -5.65 -14.20
N ASP A 6 -11.77 -6.89 -14.61
CA ASP A 6 -12.80 -7.90 -14.66
C ASP A 6 -12.88 -8.67 -13.32
N ARG A 7 -13.81 -9.60 -13.24
CA ARG A 7 -14.02 -10.40 -12.03
C ARG A 7 -12.79 -11.24 -11.69
N THR A 8 -12.10 -11.76 -12.69
CA THR A 8 -10.90 -12.55 -12.49
C THR A 8 -9.76 -11.70 -11.94
N ASP A 9 -9.59 -10.49 -12.45
CA ASP A 9 -8.61 -9.54 -11.93
C ASP A 9 -8.86 -9.24 -10.45
N LEU A 10 -10.11 -9.01 -10.08
CA LEU A 10 -10.48 -8.75 -8.69
C LEU A 10 -10.19 -9.94 -7.78
N ARG A 11 -10.39 -11.16 -8.27
CA ARG A 11 -10.06 -12.38 -7.52
C ARG A 11 -8.54 -12.51 -7.32
N ILE A 12 -7.76 -12.22 -8.35
CA ILE A 12 -6.30 -12.21 -8.27
C ILE A 12 -5.84 -11.20 -7.21
N LEU A 13 -6.36 -9.98 -7.28
CA LEU A 13 -5.99 -8.92 -6.33
C LEU A 13 -6.35 -9.30 -4.90
N ARG A 14 -7.49 -9.93 -4.70
CA ARG A 14 -7.91 -10.39 -3.37
C ARG A 14 -6.96 -11.42 -2.79
N GLU A 15 -6.55 -12.40 -3.60
CA GLU A 15 -5.60 -13.41 -3.16
C GLU A 15 -4.22 -12.82 -2.85
N LEU A 16 -3.72 -11.95 -3.71
CA LEU A 16 -2.43 -11.28 -3.50
C LEU A 16 -2.47 -10.30 -2.32
N GLN A 17 -3.61 -9.71 -2.03
CA GLN A 17 -3.76 -8.85 -0.88
C GLN A 17 -3.63 -9.63 0.44
N ARG A 18 -4.06 -10.88 0.44
CA ARG A 18 -3.91 -11.78 1.59
C ARG A 18 -2.50 -12.31 1.73
N ASP A 19 -1.87 -12.65 0.62
CA ASP A 19 -0.53 -13.21 0.58
C ASP A 19 0.18 -12.75 -0.69
N GLY A 20 0.99 -11.71 -0.58
CA GLY A 20 1.76 -11.15 -1.69
C GLY A 20 2.89 -12.04 -2.17
N ARG A 21 3.24 -13.09 -1.42
CA ARG A 21 4.28 -14.06 -1.80
C ARG A 21 3.73 -15.35 -2.39
N LEU A 22 2.43 -15.40 -2.63
CA LEU A 22 1.78 -16.58 -3.19
C LEU A 22 2.43 -16.93 -4.54
N PRO A 23 2.96 -18.17 -4.71
CA PRO A 23 3.53 -18.57 -5.99
C PRO A 23 2.50 -18.52 -7.12
N ILE A 24 2.95 -18.18 -8.32
CA ILE A 24 2.05 -17.99 -9.46
C ILE A 24 1.24 -19.24 -9.77
N VAL A 25 1.83 -20.42 -9.62
CA VAL A 25 1.14 -21.70 -9.87
C VAL A 25 -0.03 -21.88 -8.90
N GLU A 26 0.19 -21.57 -7.65
CA GLU A 26 -0.84 -21.68 -6.61
C GLU A 26 -1.92 -20.62 -6.79
N LEU A 27 -1.53 -19.39 -7.12
CA LEU A 27 -2.48 -18.32 -7.42
C LEU A 27 -3.37 -18.70 -8.61
N ALA A 28 -2.78 -19.25 -9.67
CA ALA A 28 -3.51 -19.67 -10.86
C ALA A 28 -4.57 -20.71 -10.53
N GLU A 29 -4.25 -21.68 -9.69
CA GLU A 29 -5.21 -22.69 -9.23
C GLU A 29 -6.39 -22.05 -8.51
N ARG A 30 -6.12 -21.09 -7.63
CA ARG A 30 -7.17 -20.43 -6.84
C ARG A 30 -8.13 -19.62 -7.69
N VAL A 31 -7.66 -19.08 -8.81
CA VAL A 31 -8.49 -18.24 -9.69
C VAL A 31 -8.91 -18.99 -10.97
N ALA A 32 -8.65 -20.30 -11.04
CA ALA A 32 -9.03 -21.18 -12.15
C ALA A 32 -8.45 -20.73 -13.50
N LEU A 33 -7.18 -20.37 -13.51
CA LEU A 33 -6.42 -20.00 -14.71
C LEU A 33 -5.21 -20.91 -14.87
N SER A 34 -4.66 -20.95 -16.09
CA SER A 34 -3.33 -21.50 -16.30
C SER A 34 -2.29 -20.55 -15.67
N ALA A 35 -1.12 -21.10 -15.32
CA ALA A 35 -0.04 -20.30 -14.77
C ALA A 35 0.37 -19.16 -15.71
N THR A 36 0.45 -19.43 -17.01
CA THR A 36 0.80 -18.41 -18.01
C THR A 36 -0.24 -17.31 -18.11
N ALA A 37 -1.52 -17.66 -18.13
CA ALA A 37 -2.61 -16.68 -18.19
C ALA A 37 -2.65 -15.83 -16.90
N CYS A 38 -2.45 -16.47 -15.75
CA CYS A 38 -2.41 -15.78 -14.48
C CYS A 38 -1.24 -14.80 -14.40
N GLN A 39 -0.04 -15.23 -14.81
CA GLN A 39 1.14 -14.37 -14.81
C GLN A 39 0.97 -13.17 -15.72
N ARG A 40 0.35 -13.35 -16.88
CA ARG A 40 0.06 -12.25 -17.80
C ARG A 40 -0.85 -11.21 -17.15
N ARG A 41 -1.88 -11.64 -16.47
CA ARG A 41 -2.81 -10.74 -15.78
C ARG A 41 -2.14 -10.00 -14.63
N VAL A 42 -1.35 -10.69 -13.83
CA VAL A 42 -0.59 -10.08 -12.71
C VAL A 42 0.35 -9.01 -13.25
N LYS A 43 1.11 -9.34 -14.30
CA LYS A 43 2.03 -8.40 -14.92
C LYS A 43 1.32 -7.15 -15.44
N LYS A 44 0.17 -7.33 -16.06
CA LYS A 44 -0.64 -6.22 -16.57
C LYS A 44 -1.13 -5.33 -15.42
N LEU A 45 -1.56 -5.93 -14.30
CA LEU A 45 -1.98 -5.19 -13.12
C LEU A 45 -0.82 -4.41 -12.48
N GLU A 46 0.38 -4.98 -12.49
CA GLU A 46 1.59 -4.30 -12.01
C GLU A 46 1.97 -3.14 -12.91
N GLU A 47 2.01 -3.35 -14.22
CA GLU A 47 2.36 -2.31 -15.20
C GLU A 47 1.35 -1.15 -15.20
N ALA A 48 0.08 -1.45 -14.98
CA ALA A 48 -0.96 -0.43 -14.90
C ALA A 48 -0.99 0.32 -13.55
N GLY A 49 -0.16 -0.09 -12.59
CA GLY A 49 -0.10 0.54 -11.28
C GLY A 49 -1.24 0.16 -10.34
N VAL A 50 -2.10 -0.78 -10.74
CA VAL A 50 -3.17 -1.31 -9.85
C VAL A 50 -2.54 -2.03 -8.67
N ILE A 51 -1.48 -2.80 -8.93
CA ILE A 51 -0.60 -3.32 -7.89
C ILE A 51 0.55 -2.32 -7.78
N ALA A 52 0.55 -1.54 -6.72
CA ALA A 52 1.57 -0.50 -6.50
C ALA A 52 2.90 -1.08 -6.04
N GLY A 53 2.88 -2.25 -5.45
CA GLY A 53 4.09 -2.91 -4.98
C GLY A 53 3.75 -4.05 -4.02
N TYR A 54 4.81 -4.69 -3.53
CA TYR A 54 4.73 -5.75 -2.53
C TYR A 54 5.61 -5.36 -1.36
N ALA A 55 5.11 -5.56 -0.16
CA ALA A 55 5.83 -5.15 1.03
C ALA A 55 5.73 -6.21 2.12
N ALA A 56 6.77 -6.32 2.91
CA ALA A 56 6.75 -7.18 4.09
C ALA A 56 5.98 -6.48 5.21
N VAL A 57 5.10 -7.23 5.86
CA VAL A 57 4.44 -6.77 7.08
C VAL A 57 5.29 -7.23 8.24
N LEU A 58 5.83 -6.28 9.00
CA LEU A 58 6.76 -6.56 10.08
C LEU A 58 6.08 -6.46 11.43
N ASP A 59 6.52 -7.31 12.35
CA ASP A 59 6.10 -7.21 13.74
C ASP A 59 7.00 -6.20 14.46
N ALA A 60 6.42 -5.07 14.83
CA ALA A 60 7.13 -3.98 15.48
C ALA A 60 7.73 -4.41 16.82
N ARG A 61 7.04 -5.28 17.56
CA ARG A 61 7.53 -5.79 18.86
C ARG A 61 8.80 -6.64 18.67
N ALA A 62 8.82 -7.48 17.63
CA ALA A 62 9.98 -8.30 17.31
C ALA A 62 11.20 -7.46 16.98
N LEU A 63 10.99 -6.23 16.51
CA LEU A 63 12.05 -5.27 16.18
C LEU A 63 12.40 -4.35 17.35
N GLY A 64 11.82 -4.58 18.54
CA GLY A 64 12.06 -3.75 19.71
C GLY A 64 11.31 -2.43 19.72
N ARG A 65 10.30 -2.27 18.89
CA ARG A 65 9.48 -1.06 18.82
C ARG A 65 8.11 -1.32 19.42
N GLU A 66 8.04 -1.23 20.73
CA GLU A 66 6.85 -1.63 21.50
C GLU A 66 5.78 -0.53 21.61
N VAL A 67 6.15 0.73 21.30
CA VAL A 67 5.24 1.87 21.43
C VAL A 67 4.83 2.37 20.05
N GLU A 68 3.52 2.44 19.84
CA GLU A 68 2.92 3.07 18.67
C GLU A 68 2.02 4.19 19.14
N ALA A 69 2.14 5.36 18.55
CA ALA A 69 1.39 6.53 18.95
C ALA A 69 0.84 7.28 17.74
N PHE A 70 -0.34 7.84 17.91
CA PHE A 70 -0.92 8.80 16.97
C PHE A 70 -0.68 10.19 17.52
N VAL A 71 -0.02 11.04 16.75
CA VAL A 71 0.30 12.41 17.15
C VAL A 71 -0.43 13.36 16.22
N ARG A 72 -1.16 14.27 16.82
CA ARG A 72 -1.85 15.32 16.08
C ARG A 72 -1.06 16.60 16.19
N VAL A 73 -0.80 17.23 15.06
CA VAL A 73 -0.05 18.47 14.99
C VAL A 73 -0.91 19.55 14.36
N ALA A 74 -1.11 20.65 15.08
CA ALA A 74 -1.76 21.83 14.57
C ALA A 74 -0.71 22.83 14.11
N ILE A 75 -0.85 23.31 12.88
CA ILE A 75 0.07 24.30 12.30
C ILE A 75 -0.63 25.66 12.34
N GLU A 76 -0.01 26.62 13.03
CA GLU A 76 -0.58 27.97 13.19
C GLU A 76 -0.78 28.69 11.84
N ARG A 77 0.14 28.49 10.93
CA ARG A 77 0.13 29.14 9.63
C ARG A 77 -0.17 28.15 8.55
N GLN A 78 -1.41 28.14 8.08
CA GLN A 78 -1.83 27.27 7.00
C GLN A 78 -1.44 27.86 5.65
N SER A 79 -0.16 27.80 5.32
CA SER A 79 0.31 28.06 3.98
C SER A 79 0.76 26.73 3.36
N ARG A 80 0.64 26.64 2.05
CA ARG A 80 1.07 25.44 1.32
C ARG A 80 2.55 25.13 1.55
N ASP A 81 3.38 26.18 1.59
CA ASP A 81 4.83 26.04 1.78
C ASP A 81 5.18 25.48 3.15
N VAL A 82 4.53 25.96 4.19
CA VAL A 82 4.75 25.48 5.57
C VAL A 82 4.28 24.04 5.71
N THR A 83 3.12 23.71 5.15
CA THR A 83 2.56 22.36 5.20
C THR A 83 3.45 21.37 4.47
N LEU A 84 3.93 21.71 3.26
CA LEU A 84 4.84 20.86 2.49
C LEU A 84 6.18 20.67 3.20
N ALA A 85 6.73 21.74 3.78
CA ALA A 85 7.98 21.65 4.52
C ALA A 85 7.86 20.71 5.72
N PHE A 86 6.74 20.82 6.44
CA PHE A 86 6.45 19.93 7.57
C PHE A 86 6.29 18.48 7.13
N GLU A 87 5.50 18.23 6.09
CA GLU A 87 5.29 16.87 5.55
C GLU A 87 6.61 16.23 5.12
N ASN A 88 7.44 16.98 4.40
CA ASN A 88 8.73 16.47 3.93
C ASN A 88 9.66 16.13 5.10
N ALA A 89 9.70 16.98 6.12
CA ALA A 89 10.51 16.74 7.31
C ALA A 89 10.05 15.49 8.07
N ILE A 90 8.74 15.29 8.20
CA ILE A 90 8.14 14.15 8.89
C ILE A 90 8.37 12.86 8.10
N ARG A 91 8.18 12.88 6.79
CA ARG A 91 8.38 11.70 5.94
C ARG A 91 9.83 11.22 5.89
N ALA A 92 10.78 12.12 6.13
CA ALA A 92 12.19 11.77 6.19
C ALA A 92 12.55 10.99 7.47
N ARG A 93 11.67 10.96 8.45
CA ARG A 93 11.93 10.28 9.72
C ARG A 93 11.44 8.83 9.65
N SER A 94 12.32 7.92 10.01
CA SER A 94 12.02 6.47 9.97
C SER A 94 10.97 6.05 10.99
N GLU A 95 10.78 6.84 12.05
CA GLU A 95 9.80 6.57 13.09
C GLU A 95 8.37 6.83 12.64
N VAL A 96 8.18 7.60 11.58
CA VAL A 96 6.86 7.99 11.07
C VAL A 96 6.39 7.01 10.00
N ARG A 97 5.27 6.32 10.26
CA ARG A 97 4.68 5.36 9.34
C ARG A 97 3.78 6.02 8.30
N ALA A 98 3.01 7.00 8.76
CA ALA A 98 2.05 7.67 7.90
C ALA A 98 1.79 9.08 8.42
N CYS A 99 1.48 9.97 7.49
CA CYS A 99 1.10 11.34 7.80
C CYS A 99 -0.12 11.70 6.95
N TYR A 100 -1.18 12.15 7.60
CA TYR A 100 -2.41 12.53 6.93
C TYR A 100 -2.77 13.97 7.24
N VAL A 101 -3.21 14.69 6.21
CA VAL A 101 -3.80 16.00 6.38
C VAL A 101 -5.28 15.81 6.71
N MET A 102 -5.73 16.37 7.82
CA MET A 102 -7.12 16.29 8.24
C MET A 102 -7.81 17.63 8.10
N THR A 103 -9.06 17.61 7.68
CA THR A 103 -9.91 18.81 7.63
C THR A 103 -10.94 18.73 8.74
N GLY A 104 -11.19 19.89 9.35
CA GLY A 104 -12.19 20.04 10.40
C GLY A 104 -11.60 20.46 11.73
N ASP A 105 -12.39 21.21 12.44
CA ASP A 105 -12.07 21.58 13.82
C ASP A 105 -12.47 20.46 14.78
N LEU A 106 -11.71 20.33 15.81
CA LEU A 106 -12.00 19.41 16.90
C LEU A 106 -12.50 20.15 18.11
#